data_d26ca6301323c6ccbcab401d486643b2
#
_entry.id   d26ca6301323c6ccbcab401d486643b2
#
_cell.length_a   1.000
_cell.length_b   1.000
_cell.length_c   1.000
_cell.angle_alpha   90.00
_cell.angle_beta   90.00
_cell.angle_gamma   90.00
#
_symmetry.space_group_name_H-M   'P 1'
#
loop_
_entity.id
_entity.type
_entity.pdbx_description
1 polymer ?
#
loop_
_entity_poly.entity_id
_entity_poly.type
_entity_poly.pdbx_seq_one_letter_code
_entity_poly.pdbx_strand_id
1 'polypeptide(L)'
;MSHPLHPILVHFPIALLSTAILFEALGALLGRDFFRPAATWLLGLGMLGGIVATLAGLWNEEAAEAAGVPETAIERHETLALLTLAVFAVLLAMRWLRGHRWIPEHPAVFFSIGLVGLALLGATGYFGGDLVYRYGAGVERPAPTTPQTENR
;
A
#
# COMPACT_ATOMS: atom_id res chain seq x y z
N MET A 1 8.10 24.24 -0.84
CA MET A 1 7.96 23.12 0.13
C MET A 1 6.94 22.15 -0.44
N SER A 2 7.40 21.10 -1.12
CA SER A 2 6.51 20.05 -1.65
C SER A 2 6.45 18.96 -0.62
N HIS A 3 5.37 18.92 0.17
CA HIS A 3 5.12 17.79 1.07
C HIS A 3 4.99 16.52 0.22
N PRO A 4 5.68 15.43 0.56
CA PRO A 4 5.56 14.19 -0.18
C PRO A 4 4.13 13.66 -0.06
N LEU A 5 3.40 13.61 -1.18
CA LEU A 5 2.00 13.18 -1.20
C LEU A 5 1.87 11.68 -0.94
N HIS A 6 2.88 10.89 -1.35
CA HIS A 6 2.87 9.44 -1.20
C HIS A 6 2.57 8.95 0.23
N PRO A 7 3.23 9.45 1.32
CA PRO A 7 2.93 9.01 2.69
C PRO A 7 1.49 9.30 3.14
N ILE A 8 0.86 10.33 2.59
CA ILE A 8 -0.54 10.64 2.90
C ILE A 8 -1.47 9.66 2.18
N LEU A 9 -1.18 9.39 0.91
CA LEU A 9 -2.03 8.57 0.05
C LEU A 9 -2.05 7.09 0.42
N VAL A 10 -0.93 6.53 0.92
CA VAL A 10 -0.81 5.09 1.25
C VAL A 10 -1.75 4.62 2.34
N HIS A 11 -2.22 5.51 3.22
CA HIS A 11 -3.14 5.15 4.29
C HIS A 11 -4.49 4.64 3.75
N PHE A 12 -4.95 5.18 2.62
CA PHE A 12 -6.19 4.77 1.96
C PHE A 12 -6.17 3.30 1.52
N PRO A 13 -5.25 2.86 0.64
CA PRO A 13 -5.19 1.47 0.22
C PRO A 13 -4.93 0.51 1.39
N ILE A 14 -4.08 0.88 2.36
CA ILE A 14 -3.83 0.04 3.54
C ILE A 14 -5.13 -0.23 4.29
N ALA A 15 -5.89 0.82 4.62
CA ALA A 15 -7.15 0.68 5.36
C ALA A 15 -8.20 -0.09 4.55
N LEU A 16 -8.41 0.27 3.27
CA LEU A 16 -9.47 -0.29 2.45
C LEU A 16 -9.22 -1.74 2.08
N LEU A 17 -7.98 -2.10 1.66
CA LEU A 17 -7.64 -3.47 1.30
C LEU A 17 -7.66 -4.40 2.51
N SER A 18 -7.17 -3.95 3.66
CA SER A 18 -7.23 -4.72 4.91
C SER A 18 -8.68 -4.95 5.34
N THR A 19 -9.51 -3.92 5.29
CA THR A 19 -10.93 -4.02 5.64
C THR A 19 -11.70 -4.90 4.64
N ALA A 20 -11.31 -4.90 3.36
CA ALA A 20 -11.91 -5.78 2.35
C ALA A 20 -11.74 -7.26 2.73
N ILE A 21 -10.54 -7.68 3.12
CA ILE A 21 -10.28 -9.07 3.53
C ILE A 21 -10.97 -9.40 4.86
N LEU A 22 -11.00 -8.46 5.80
CA LEU A 22 -11.77 -8.62 7.04
C LEU A 22 -13.26 -8.83 6.74
N PHE A 23 -13.84 -8.06 5.81
CA PHE A 23 -15.26 -8.19 5.44
C PHE A 23 -15.54 -9.51 4.71
N GLU A 24 -14.59 -10.04 3.94
CA GLU A 24 -14.71 -11.40 3.40
C GLU A 24 -14.78 -12.44 4.51
N ALA A 25 -13.91 -12.35 5.51
CA ALA A 25 -13.92 -13.25 6.64
C ALA A 25 -15.24 -13.15 7.44
N LEU A 26 -15.69 -11.92 7.72
CA LEU A 26 -16.97 -11.69 8.41
C LEU A 26 -18.17 -12.21 7.62
N GLY A 27 -18.15 -12.02 6.29
CA GLY A 27 -19.20 -12.57 5.42
C GLY A 27 -19.27 -14.09 5.45
N ALA A 28 -18.11 -14.75 5.46
CA ALA A 28 -18.03 -16.20 5.59
C ALA A 28 -18.48 -16.71 6.97
N LEU A 29 -18.09 -16.01 8.04
CA LEU A 29 -18.40 -16.41 9.43
C LEU A 29 -19.84 -16.11 9.84
N LEU A 30 -20.37 -14.97 9.43
CA LEU A 30 -21.69 -14.47 9.89
C LEU A 30 -22.83 -14.80 8.91
N GLY A 31 -22.49 -15.24 7.68
CA GLY A 31 -23.50 -15.57 6.66
C GLY A 31 -24.37 -14.38 6.24
N ARG A 32 -23.91 -13.15 6.39
CA ARG A 32 -24.67 -11.95 6.07
C ARG A 32 -24.34 -11.42 4.69
N ASP A 33 -25.34 -11.18 3.87
CA ASP A 33 -25.21 -10.71 2.48
C ASP A 33 -24.56 -9.34 2.32
N PHE A 34 -24.56 -8.51 3.37
CA PHE A 34 -23.97 -7.20 3.37
C PHE A 34 -22.44 -7.20 3.13
N PHE A 35 -21.72 -8.14 3.75
CA PHE A 35 -20.25 -8.08 3.80
C PHE A 35 -19.59 -8.29 2.44
N ARG A 36 -20.10 -9.20 1.62
CA ARG A 36 -19.48 -9.50 0.31
C ARG A 36 -19.53 -8.33 -0.69
N PRO A 37 -20.69 -7.67 -0.92
CA PRO A 37 -20.73 -6.47 -1.75
C PRO A 37 -19.84 -5.35 -1.20
N ALA A 38 -19.87 -5.10 0.12
CA ALA A 38 -19.05 -4.09 0.75
C ALA A 38 -17.54 -4.38 0.57
N ALA A 39 -17.11 -5.65 0.78
CA ALA A 39 -15.73 -6.06 0.50
C ALA A 39 -15.32 -5.81 -0.95
N THR A 40 -16.22 -6.01 -1.92
CA THR A 40 -15.94 -5.75 -3.33
C THR A 40 -15.70 -4.27 -3.61
N TRP A 41 -16.51 -3.38 -3.03
CA TRP A 41 -16.30 -1.94 -3.15
C TRP A 41 -15.02 -1.47 -2.47
N LEU A 42 -14.74 -1.97 -1.27
CA LEU A 42 -13.51 -1.69 -0.53
C LEU A 42 -12.26 -2.14 -1.31
N LEU A 43 -12.33 -3.32 -1.94
CA LEU A 43 -11.26 -3.84 -2.78
C LEU A 43 -11.03 -2.95 -4.01
N GLY A 44 -12.10 -2.54 -4.70
CA GLY A 44 -12.00 -1.66 -5.87
C GLY A 44 -11.43 -0.28 -5.53
N LEU A 45 -11.96 0.35 -4.47
CA LEU A 45 -11.49 1.66 -4.00
C LEU A 45 -10.06 1.57 -3.44
N GLY A 46 -9.73 0.48 -2.73
CA GLY A 46 -8.38 0.22 -2.24
C GLY A 46 -7.37 0.05 -3.36
N MET A 47 -7.74 -0.66 -4.44
CA MET A 47 -6.92 -0.78 -5.64
C MET A 47 -6.69 0.56 -6.33
N LEU A 48 -7.74 1.38 -6.50
CA LEU A 48 -7.60 2.72 -7.06
C LEU A 48 -6.65 3.57 -6.21
N GLY A 49 -6.83 3.58 -4.89
CA GLY A 49 -5.95 4.28 -3.95
C GLY A 49 -4.50 3.77 -4.02
N GLY A 50 -4.31 2.45 -4.15
CA GLY A 50 -2.99 1.84 -4.30
C GLY A 50 -2.28 2.26 -5.57
N ILE A 51 -2.98 2.30 -6.70
CA ILE A 51 -2.43 2.79 -7.97
C ILE A 51 -2.01 4.25 -7.83
N VAL A 52 -2.88 5.11 -7.28
CA VAL A 52 -2.56 6.54 -7.09
C VAL A 52 -1.36 6.71 -6.15
N ALA A 53 -1.28 5.95 -5.05
CA ALA A 53 -0.16 5.98 -4.13
C ALA A 53 1.15 5.53 -4.81
N THR A 54 1.10 4.48 -5.63
CA THR A 54 2.28 4.00 -6.39
C THR A 54 2.77 5.06 -7.37
N LEU A 55 1.87 5.68 -8.14
CA LEU A 55 2.23 6.77 -9.06
C LEU A 55 2.86 7.96 -8.32
N ALA A 56 2.33 8.30 -7.15
CA ALA A 56 2.92 9.35 -6.31
C ALA A 56 4.30 8.95 -5.74
N GLY A 57 4.53 7.66 -5.49
CA GLY A 57 5.82 7.11 -5.08
C GLY A 57 6.89 7.27 -6.16
N LEU A 58 6.58 6.78 -7.37
CA LEU A 58 7.46 6.92 -8.55
C LEU A 58 7.82 8.38 -8.85
N TRP A 59 6.89 9.30 -8.65
CA TRP A 59 7.18 10.73 -8.83
C TRP A 59 8.18 11.30 -7.80
N ASN A 60 8.26 10.70 -6.63
CA ASN A 60 9.14 11.15 -5.55
C ASN A 60 10.49 10.40 -5.51
N GLU A 61 10.69 9.42 -6.37
CA GLU A 61 11.87 8.54 -6.40
C GLU A 61 13.18 9.34 -6.56
N GLU A 62 13.29 10.19 -7.61
CA GLU A 62 14.46 11.02 -7.85
C GLU A 62 14.81 11.93 -6.66
N ALA A 63 13.78 12.45 -5.98
CA ALA A 63 13.98 13.30 -4.80
C ALA A 63 14.50 12.49 -3.60
N ALA A 64 14.07 11.23 -3.45
CA ALA A 64 14.56 10.34 -2.40
C ALA A 64 16.02 9.94 -2.66
N GLU A 65 16.39 9.61 -3.88
CA GLU A 65 17.77 9.30 -4.27
C GLU A 65 18.70 10.51 -4.05
N ALA A 66 18.27 11.69 -4.51
CA ALA A 66 19.01 12.93 -4.29
C ALA A 66 19.20 13.28 -2.80
N ALA A 67 18.26 12.81 -1.94
CA ALA A 67 18.38 12.93 -0.48
C ALA A 67 19.32 11.88 0.15
N GLY A 68 19.86 10.95 -0.65
CA GLY A 68 20.82 9.93 -0.23
C GLY A 68 20.16 8.62 0.24
N VAL A 69 18.91 8.37 -0.13
CA VAL A 69 18.26 7.06 0.12
C VAL A 69 18.85 6.04 -0.85
N PRO A 70 19.30 4.85 -0.37
CA PRO A 70 19.86 3.83 -1.26
C PRO A 70 18.82 3.32 -2.27
N GLU A 71 19.18 3.29 -3.54
CA GLU A 71 18.36 2.79 -4.65
C GLU A 71 17.79 1.38 -4.35
N THR A 72 18.63 0.48 -3.83
CA THR A 72 18.21 -0.88 -3.47
C THR A 72 17.11 -0.94 -2.40
N ALA A 73 17.02 0.08 -1.52
CA ALA A 73 15.95 0.16 -0.53
C ALA A 73 14.65 0.66 -1.16
N ILE A 74 14.75 1.61 -2.10
CA ILE A 74 13.62 2.11 -2.90
C ILE A 74 13.06 0.98 -3.76
N GLU A 75 13.88 0.32 -4.58
CA GLU A 75 13.50 -0.81 -5.44
C GLU A 75 12.79 -1.94 -4.68
N ARG A 76 13.28 -2.26 -3.46
CA ARG A 76 12.65 -3.28 -2.62
C ARG A 76 11.24 -2.90 -2.22
N HIS A 77 11.05 -1.66 -1.79
CA HIS A 77 9.72 -1.15 -1.42
C HIS A 77 8.78 -1.15 -2.63
N GLU A 78 9.23 -0.68 -3.78
CA GLU A 78 8.46 -0.64 -5.03
C GLU A 78 8.07 -2.03 -5.52
N THR A 79 9.03 -2.97 -5.53
CA THR A 79 8.76 -4.36 -5.90
C THR A 79 7.66 -4.97 -5.03
N LEU A 80 7.72 -4.76 -3.72
CA LEU A 80 6.70 -5.24 -2.79
C LEU A 80 5.36 -4.55 -3.01
N ALA A 81 5.35 -3.25 -3.31
CA ALA A 81 4.13 -2.50 -3.62
C ALA A 81 3.47 -3.04 -4.89
N LEU A 82 4.24 -3.26 -5.96
CA LEU A 82 3.73 -3.83 -7.20
C LEU A 82 3.21 -5.26 -7.03
N LEU A 83 3.93 -6.11 -6.30
CA LEU A 83 3.47 -7.47 -5.97
C LEU A 83 2.17 -7.43 -5.15
N THR A 84 2.08 -6.52 -4.18
CA THR A 84 0.86 -6.31 -3.40
C THR A 84 -0.31 -5.95 -4.31
N LEU A 85 -0.15 -4.96 -5.17
CA LEU A 85 -1.18 -4.57 -6.14
C LEU A 85 -1.56 -5.70 -7.08
N ALA A 86 -0.58 -6.48 -7.57
CA ALA A 86 -0.84 -7.61 -8.45
C ALA A 86 -1.71 -8.67 -7.75
N VAL A 87 -1.44 -9.02 -6.50
CA VAL A 87 -2.22 -9.99 -5.74
C VAL A 87 -3.65 -9.47 -5.51
N PHE A 88 -3.83 -8.22 -5.13
CA PHE A 88 -5.17 -7.64 -4.95
C PHE A 88 -5.90 -7.44 -6.30
N ALA A 89 -5.19 -7.19 -7.40
CA ALA A 89 -5.78 -7.18 -8.75
C ALA A 89 -6.32 -8.56 -9.13
N VAL A 90 -5.62 -9.63 -8.80
CA VAL A 90 -6.11 -11.02 -9.00
C VAL A 90 -7.39 -11.23 -8.21
N LEU A 91 -7.47 -10.81 -6.95
CA LEU A 91 -8.69 -10.92 -6.14
C LEU A 91 -9.85 -10.13 -6.75
N LEU A 92 -9.59 -8.91 -7.23
CA LEU A 92 -10.60 -8.09 -7.89
C LEU A 92 -11.08 -8.74 -9.19
N ALA A 93 -10.16 -9.29 -10.00
CA ALA A 93 -10.49 -10.02 -11.21
C ALA A 93 -11.32 -11.28 -10.91
N MET A 94 -10.94 -12.06 -9.90
CA MET A 94 -11.73 -13.21 -9.45
C MET A 94 -13.15 -12.80 -9.06
N ARG A 95 -13.31 -11.66 -8.37
CA ARG A 95 -14.61 -11.14 -7.97
C ARG A 95 -15.45 -10.75 -9.18
N TRP A 96 -14.85 -10.09 -10.16
CA TRP A 96 -15.54 -9.70 -11.39
C TRP A 96 -15.94 -10.90 -12.24
N LEU A 97 -15.04 -11.88 -12.45
CA LEU A 97 -15.29 -13.11 -13.20
C LEU A 97 -16.42 -13.95 -12.56
N ARG A 98 -16.47 -14.01 -11.24
CA ARG A 98 -17.56 -14.66 -10.49
C ARG A 98 -18.89 -13.95 -10.69
N GLY A 99 -18.91 -12.62 -10.66
CA GLY A 99 -20.11 -11.83 -10.93
C GLY A 99 -20.71 -12.13 -12.30
N HIS A 100 -19.86 -12.48 -13.28
CA HIS A 100 -20.26 -12.92 -14.61
C HIS A 100 -20.46 -14.44 -14.73
N ARG A 101 -20.35 -15.20 -13.63
CA ARG A 101 -20.51 -16.67 -13.58
C ARG A 101 -19.50 -17.46 -14.44
N TRP A 102 -18.36 -16.89 -14.75
CA TRP A 102 -17.33 -17.55 -15.56
C TRP A 102 -16.46 -18.51 -14.76
N ILE A 103 -16.35 -18.30 -13.45
CA ILE A 103 -15.61 -19.19 -12.55
C ILE A 103 -16.47 -19.60 -11.35
N PRO A 104 -16.26 -20.81 -10.80
CA PRO A 104 -16.95 -21.27 -9.60
C PRO A 104 -16.48 -20.52 -8.35
N GLU A 105 -17.27 -20.60 -7.30
CA GLU A 105 -16.90 -20.09 -5.99
C GLU A 105 -15.90 -21.00 -5.28
N HIS A 106 -14.73 -20.44 -4.96
CA HIS A 106 -13.74 -21.08 -4.11
C HIS A 106 -13.36 -20.11 -2.98
N PRO A 107 -14.20 -19.98 -1.94
CA PRO A 107 -13.99 -19.00 -0.87
C PRO A 107 -12.67 -19.20 -0.13
N ALA A 108 -12.25 -20.45 0.07
CA ALA A 108 -10.97 -20.76 0.70
C ALA A 108 -9.78 -20.25 -0.13
N VAL A 109 -9.81 -20.43 -1.46
CA VAL A 109 -8.76 -19.93 -2.36
C VAL A 109 -8.73 -18.41 -2.34
N PHE A 110 -9.87 -17.75 -2.45
CA PHE A 110 -9.96 -16.30 -2.38
C PHE A 110 -9.37 -15.76 -1.07
N PHE A 111 -9.74 -16.37 0.06
CA PHE A 111 -9.25 -15.96 1.37
C PHE A 111 -7.76 -16.22 1.53
N SER A 112 -7.25 -17.36 1.06
CA SER A 112 -5.80 -17.66 1.11
C SER A 112 -4.98 -16.64 0.31
N ILE A 113 -5.42 -16.28 -0.90
CA ILE A 113 -4.78 -15.22 -1.70
C ILE A 113 -4.88 -13.88 -0.97
N GLY A 114 -6.02 -13.60 -0.33
CA GLY A 114 -6.21 -12.39 0.48
C GLY A 114 -5.23 -12.28 1.65
N LEU A 115 -4.96 -13.39 2.34
CA LEU A 115 -3.95 -13.42 3.42
C LEU A 115 -2.54 -13.18 2.89
N VAL A 116 -2.20 -13.74 1.73
CA VAL A 116 -0.92 -13.42 1.05
C VAL A 116 -0.86 -11.93 0.71
N GLY A 117 -1.95 -11.36 0.18
CA GLY A 117 -2.04 -9.93 -0.09
C GLY A 117 -1.84 -9.06 1.16
N LEU A 118 -2.42 -9.44 2.30
CA LEU A 118 -2.21 -8.75 3.58
C LEU A 118 -0.77 -8.85 4.08
N ALA A 119 -0.14 -10.01 3.95
CA ALA A 119 1.27 -10.18 4.32
C ALA A 119 2.19 -9.29 3.48
N LEU A 120 1.96 -9.25 2.16
CA LEU A 120 2.70 -8.36 1.24
C LEU A 120 2.44 -6.88 1.56
N LEU A 121 1.19 -6.50 1.84
CA LEU A 121 0.82 -5.14 2.24
C LEU A 121 1.54 -4.73 3.52
N GLY A 122 1.62 -5.61 4.51
CA GLY A 122 2.37 -5.40 5.74
C GLY A 122 3.87 -5.25 5.48
N ALA A 123 4.44 -6.10 4.63
CA ALA A 123 5.85 -6.01 4.22
C ALA A 123 6.13 -4.69 3.47
N THR A 124 5.25 -4.30 2.53
CA THR A 124 5.35 -3.02 1.82
C THR A 124 5.35 -1.85 2.80
N GLY A 125 4.43 -1.86 3.79
CA GLY A 125 4.36 -0.84 4.82
C GLY A 125 5.62 -0.80 5.71
N TYR A 126 6.15 -1.97 6.09
CA TYR A 126 7.37 -2.08 6.87
C TYR A 126 8.59 -1.47 6.14
N PHE A 127 8.81 -1.86 4.89
CA PHE A 127 9.94 -1.32 4.10
C PHE A 127 9.74 0.15 3.71
N GLY A 128 8.49 0.60 3.49
CA GLY A 128 8.18 2.02 3.33
C GLY A 128 8.50 2.83 4.59
N GLY A 129 8.18 2.29 5.77
CA GLY A 129 8.59 2.87 7.05
C GLY A 129 10.11 2.93 7.21
N ASP A 130 10.83 1.88 6.76
CA ASP A 130 12.30 1.83 6.80
C ASP A 130 12.93 2.96 5.95
N LEU A 131 12.34 3.30 4.80
CA LEU A 131 12.77 4.45 3.98
C LEU A 131 12.70 5.77 4.77
N VAL A 132 11.65 5.96 5.55
CA VAL A 132 11.47 7.18 6.36
C VAL A 132 12.36 7.18 7.59
N TYR A 133 12.28 6.13 8.42
CA TYR A 133 12.90 6.13 9.75
C TYR A 133 14.40 5.83 9.72
N ARG A 134 14.86 5.03 8.77
CA ARG A 134 16.29 4.68 8.65
C ARG A 134 17.03 5.62 7.72
N TYR A 135 16.41 6.00 6.59
CA TYR A 135 17.08 6.79 5.55
C TYR A 135 16.61 8.24 5.49
N GLY A 136 15.54 8.61 6.19
CA GLY A 136 15.04 9.98 6.24
C GLY A 136 14.32 10.42 4.95
N ALA A 137 13.74 9.47 4.21
CA ALA A 137 12.98 9.79 3.01
C ALA A 137 11.81 10.72 3.33
N GLY A 138 11.74 11.86 2.64
CA GLY A 138 10.68 12.86 2.84
C GLY A 138 10.77 13.68 4.13
N VAL A 139 11.87 13.56 4.91
CA VAL A 139 12.07 14.32 6.14
C VAL A 139 12.94 15.54 5.84
N GLU A 140 12.45 16.75 6.15
CA GLU A 140 13.27 17.96 6.07
C GLU A 140 14.35 17.94 7.17
N ARG A 141 15.62 17.95 6.77
CA ARG A 141 16.73 18.10 7.73
C ARG A 141 16.88 19.56 8.08
N PRO A 142 16.92 19.96 9.38
CA PRO A 142 17.23 21.32 9.78
C PRO A 142 18.59 21.72 9.17
N ALA A 143 18.66 22.93 8.65
CA ALA A 143 19.94 23.48 8.20
C ALA A 143 20.98 23.42 9.34
N PRO A 144 22.25 23.07 9.07
CA PRO A 144 23.30 23.12 10.08
C PRO A 144 23.31 24.51 10.72
N THR A 145 23.12 24.56 12.04
CA THR A 145 23.27 25.81 12.77
C THR A 145 24.73 26.20 12.66
N THR A 146 25.01 27.22 11.87
CA THR A 146 26.37 27.84 11.84
C THR A 146 26.69 28.28 13.28
N PRO A 147 27.82 27.86 13.86
CA PRO A 147 28.21 28.37 15.17
C PRO A 147 28.27 29.90 15.07
N GLN A 148 27.47 30.59 15.87
CA GLN A 148 27.65 32.04 16.00
C GLN A 148 29.02 32.23 16.58
N THR A 149 29.96 32.78 15.77
CA THR A 149 31.22 33.29 16.26
C THR A 149 30.87 34.47 17.18
N GLU A 150 30.87 34.18 18.47
CA GLU A 150 30.72 35.17 19.51
C GLU A 150 31.94 36.09 19.38
N ASN A 151 31.78 37.23 18.70
CA ASN A 151 32.75 38.30 18.68
C ASN A 151 32.81 38.89 20.07
N ARG A 152 33.85 38.53 20.81
CA ARG A 152 34.29 39.28 22.01
C ARG A 152 35.18 40.44 21.58
#